data_425c507e48aaf482eaff1b3757c489f3
#
_entry.id   425c507e48aaf482eaff1b3757c489f3
#
_cell.length_a   1.000
_cell.length_b   1.000
_cell.length_c   1.000
_cell.angle_alpha   90.00
_cell.angle_beta   90.00
_cell.angle_gamma   90.00
#
_symmetry.space_group_name_H-M   'P 1'
#
loop_
_entity.id
_entity.type
_entity.pdbx_description
1 polymer ?
#
loop_
_entity_poly.entity_id
_entity_poly.type
_entity_poly.pdbx_seq_one_letter_code
_entity_poly.pdbx_strand_id
1 'polypeptide(L)'
;MTGLKSYRSVVWRPFPRTGVPEVFLSWEDFLSYEQHLIETGCIDNGKRIWWDLRPHPVFPTLEFRIFDMPATLDDTLALAALCQALVVKLAWLYRRNMRVPVIPRHLIEENKWQAMCDGLDADVVDFARNRRLSMRDSTTEMLDFVDDMLDDLGSHQEIDHLRSLLDDPHGTGADRQVAIYQQAGNVEAVTKMLMEQTVEGVLGVPGQGQAPPISGRFLKALPYS
;
A
#
# COMPACT_ATOMS: atom_id res chain seq x y z
N MET A 1 24.59 -0.57 -1.03
CA MET A 1 23.24 -1.18 -0.93
C MET A 1 23.06 -1.74 0.48
N THR A 2 21.88 -1.60 1.07
CA THR A 2 21.61 -2.02 2.47
C THR A 2 21.35 -3.53 2.61
N GLY A 3 21.10 -4.23 1.52
CA GLY A 3 20.64 -5.62 1.52
C GLY A 3 19.14 -5.82 1.76
N LEU A 4 18.39 -4.75 2.07
CA LEU A 4 16.95 -4.79 2.27
C LEU A 4 16.22 -4.38 1.00
N LYS A 5 15.08 -4.99 0.73
CA LYS A 5 14.18 -4.61 -0.39
C LYS A 5 13.43 -3.30 -0.10
N SER A 6 13.11 -3.02 1.18
CA SER A 6 12.58 -1.74 1.61
C SER A 6 13.40 -1.16 2.77
N TYR A 7 14.19 -0.13 2.51
CA TYR A 7 14.96 0.57 3.54
C TYR A 7 14.20 1.75 4.15
N ARG A 8 13.24 2.31 3.44
CA ARG A 8 12.39 3.42 3.91
C ARG A 8 11.73 3.10 5.25
N SER A 9 11.18 1.91 5.38
CA SER A 9 10.50 1.48 6.60
C SER A 9 11.45 1.39 7.81
N VAL A 10 12.73 1.06 7.60
CA VAL A 10 13.77 1.08 8.65
C VAL A 10 14.06 2.50 9.11
N VAL A 11 14.21 3.44 8.17
CA VAL A 11 14.48 4.85 8.47
C VAL A 11 13.37 5.49 9.29
N TRP A 12 12.10 5.14 9.00
CA TRP A 12 10.93 5.69 9.71
C TRP A 12 10.67 5.03 11.06
N ARG A 13 11.10 3.78 11.27
CA ARG A 13 10.81 3.00 12.49
C ARG A 13 11.16 3.67 13.82
N PRO A 14 12.27 4.44 13.96
CA PRO A 14 12.61 5.09 15.21
C PRO A 14 11.66 6.20 15.64
N PHE A 15 10.89 6.77 14.73
CA PHE A 15 9.96 7.85 15.06
C PHE A 15 8.73 7.29 15.78
N PRO A 16 8.24 7.95 16.85
CA PRO A 16 7.01 7.55 17.51
C PRO A 16 5.82 7.68 16.56
N ARG A 17 4.81 6.83 16.76
CA ARG A 17 3.56 6.82 15.98
C ARG A 17 3.77 6.51 14.50
N THR A 18 4.73 5.65 14.19
CA THR A 18 5.02 5.11 12.85
C THR A 18 4.74 3.60 12.81
N GLY A 19 4.74 3.03 11.61
CA GLY A 19 4.54 1.60 11.39
C GLY A 19 3.08 1.20 11.37
N VAL A 20 2.82 -0.07 11.65
CA VAL A 20 1.46 -0.63 11.67
C VAL A 20 0.61 0.08 12.71
N PRO A 21 -0.61 0.56 12.39
CA PRO A 21 -1.48 1.21 13.35
C PRO A 21 -1.93 0.26 14.47
N GLU A 22 -2.35 0.83 15.60
CA GLU A 22 -3.07 0.09 16.63
C GLU A 22 -4.47 -0.27 16.14
N VAL A 23 -5.07 -1.28 16.78
CA VAL A 23 -6.46 -1.65 16.54
C VAL A 23 -7.37 -0.76 17.37
N PHE A 24 -8.28 -0.06 16.69
CA PHE A 24 -9.34 0.70 17.34
C PHE A 24 -10.67 -0.02 17.14
N LEU A 25 -11.49 -0.07 18.19
CA LEU A 25 -12.78 -0.76 18.14
C LEU A 25 -13.87 0.12 17.50
N SER A 26 -13.66 1.45 17.51
CA SER A 26 -14.56 2.42 16.92
C SER A 26 -13.80 3.66 16.42
N TRP A 27 -14.49 4.50 15.68
CA TRP A 27 -13.98 5.81 15.28
C TRP A 27 -13.77 6.72 16.49
N GLU A 28 -14.64 6.65 17.47
CA GLU A 28 -14.56 7.40 18.74
C GLU A 28 -13.31 7.02 19.53
N ASP A 29 -12.92 5.74 19.54
CA ASP A 29 -11.67 5.29 20.17
C ASP A 29 -10.45 5.91 19.52
N PHE A 30 -10.45 5.98 18.17
CA PHE A 30 -9.36 6.65 17.44
C PHE A 30 -9.32 8.15 17.76
N LEU A 31 -10.46 8.84 17.76
CA LEU A 31 -10.51 10.26 18.11
C LEU A 31 -10.07 10.52 19.55
N SER A 32 -10.47 9.67 20.49
CA SER A 32 -10.02 9.76 21.88
C SER A 32 -8.52 9.60 22.02
N TYR A 33 -7.92 8.67 21.28
CA TYR A 33 -6.47 8.49 21.23
C TYR A 33 -5.76 9.75 20.68
N GLU A 34 -6.23 10.28 19.55
CA GLU A 34 -5.69 11.51 18.96
C GLU A 34 -5.78 12.69 19.93
N GLN A 35 -6.96 12.91 20.52
CA GLN A 35 -7.21 13.97 21.46
C GLN A 35 -6.30 13.87 22.69
N HIS A 36 -6.12 12.67 23.24
CA HIS A 36 -5.23 12.44 24.38
C HIS A 36 -3.78 12.84 24.09
N LEU A 37 -3.27 12.54 22.87
CA LEU A 37 -1.94 12.95 22.45
C LEU A 37 -1.81 14.47 22.30
N ILE A 38 -2.86 15.15 21.86
CA ILE A 38 -2.90 16.62 21.74
C ILE A 38 -2.93 17.25 23.12
N GLU A 39 -3.82 16.83 24.00
CA GLU A 39 -3.98 17.37 25.37
C GLU A 39 -2.73 17.20 26.23
N THR A 40 -2.01 16.09 26.03
CA THR A 40 -0.75 15.83 26.74
C THR A 40 0.47 16.52 26.11
N GLY A 41 0.26 17.27 25.01
CA GLY A 41 1.33 17.98 24.31
C GLY A 41 2.31 17.08 23.53
N CYS A 42 1.97 15.79 23.34
CA CYS A 42 2.79 14.87 22.53
C CYS A 42 2.78 15.23 21.04
N ILE A 43 1.68 15.78 20.57
CA ILE A 43 1.49 16.29 19.20
C ILE A 43 0.68 17.58 19.22
N ASP A 44 0.78 18.36 18.16
CA ASP A 44 -0.02 19.56 17.93
C ASP A 44 -1.33 19.27 17.16
N ASN A 45 -1.33 18.22 16.37
CA ASN A 45 -2.49 17.76 15.59
C ASN A 45 -2.27 16.34 15.04
N GLY A 46 -3.32 15.69 14.54
CA GLY A 46 -3.29 14.33 14.03
C GLY A 46 -2.39 14.10 12.80
N LYS A 47 -1.91 15.15 12.13
CA LYS A 47 -0.92 15.01 11.05
C LYS A 47 0.43 14.47 11.53
N ARG A 48 0.67 14.49 12.85
CA ARG A 48 1.87 13.94 13.50
C ARG A 48 1.79 12.44 13.76
N ILE A 49 0.71 11.78 13.35
CA ILE A 49 0.57 10.33 13.37
C ILE A 49 0.99 9.82 11.98
N TRP A 50 2.06 9.02 11.93
CA TRP A 50 2.69 8.59 10.67
C TRP A 50 2.58 7.07 10.47
N TRP A 51 1.45 6.49 10.87
CA TRP A 51 1.20 5.08 10.62
C TRP A 51 1.19 4.72 9.13
N ASP A 52 1.42 3.45 8.83
CA ASP A 52 1.40 2.90 7.47
C ASP A 52 0.05 3.12 6.76
N LEU A 53 -1.02 3.14 7.52
CA LEU A 53 -2.37 3.52 7.12
C LEU A 53 -2.97 4.40 8.21
N ARG A 54 -3.48 5.57 7.86
CA ARG A 54 -4.15 6.42 8.83
C ARG A 54 -5.37 7.12 8.24
N PRO A 55 -6.40 7.40 9.06
CA PRO A 55 -7.42 8.37 8.71
C PRO A 55 -6.79 9.77 8.63
N HIS A 56 -7.15 10.55 7.60
CA HIS A 56 -6.65 11.92 7.50
C HIS A 56 -7.42 12.84 8.46
N PRO A 57 -6.75 13.71 9.28
CA PRO A 57 -7.42 14.48 10.33
C PRO A 57 -8.35 15.60 9.82
N VAL A 58 -8.24 15.98 8.55
CA VAL A 58 -9.03 17.09 7.95
C VAL A 58 -9.95 16.61 6.84
N PHE A 59 -9.49 15.67 6.02
CA PHE A 59 -10.25 15.15 4.89
C PHE A 59 -10.85 13.79 5.22
N PRO A 60 -12.06 13.46 4.75
CA PRO A 60 -12.67 12.14 4.97
C PRO A 60 -12.03 11.09 4.07
N THR A 61 -10.72 10.88 4.24
CA THR A 61 -9.90 9.97 3.42
C THR A 61 -9.00 9.10 4.29
N LEU A 62 -8.60 7.96 3.73
CA LEU A 62 -7.54 7.12 4.26
C LEU A 62 -6.24 7.40 3.51
N GLU A 63 -5.16 7.59 4.24
CA GLU A 63 -3.83 7.82 3.69
C GLU A 63 -2.99 6.55 3.82
N PHE A 64 -2.61 5.98 2.70
CA PHE A 64 -1.71 4.83 2.63
C PHE A 64 -0.27 5.32 2.54
N ARG A 65 0.52 5.05 3.58
CA ARG A 65 1.91 5.54 3.73
C ARG A 65 2.95 4.41 3.69
N ILE A 66 2.50 3.16 3.64
CA ILE A 66 3.37 1.99 3.72
C ILE A 66 4.33 1.87 2.54
N PHE A 67 3.94 2.34 1.37
CA PHE A 67 4.67 2.13 0.12
C PHE A 67 6.02 2.83 0.07
N ASP A 68 7.02 2.17 -0.52
CA ASP A 68 8.16 2.84 -1.10
C ASP A 68 7.73 3.64 -2.33
N MET A 69 8.54 4.59 -2.78
CA MET A 69 8.25 5.40 -3.96
C MET A 69 8.33 4.54 -5.22
N PRO A 70 7.23 4.34 -5.96
CA PRO A 70 7.29 3.69 -7.26
C PRO A 70 8.09 4.51 -8.26
N ALA A 71 8.83 3.85 -9.13
CA ALA A 71 9.62 4.52 -10.16
C ALA A 71 8.82 4.83 -11.42
N THR A 72 7.78 4.04 -11.71
CA THR A 72 6.94 4.18 -12.91
C THR A 72 5.55 4.69 -12.57
N LEU A 73 4.89 5.32 -13.55
CA LEU A 73 3.50 5.73 -13.42
C LEU A 73 2.58 4.52 -13.30
N ASP A 74 2.85 3.45 -14.05
CA ASP A 74 2.02 2.25 -14.04
C ASP A 74 2.06 1.56 -12.67
N ASP A 75 3.23 1.42 -12.03
CA ASP A 75 3.35 0.92 -10.66
C ASP A 75 2.54 1.79 -9.68
N THR A 76 2.59 3.12 -9.86
CA THR A 76 1.86 4.07 -9.00
C THR A 76 0.34 3.91 -9.13
N LEU A 77 -0.16 3.84 -10.36
CA LEU A 77 -1.58 3.67 -10.65
C LEU A 77 -2.08 2.31 -10.16
N ALA A 78 -1.30 1.26 -10.37
CA ALA A 78 -1.64 -0.09 -9.94
C ALA A 78 -1.74 -0.21 -8.40
N LEU A 79 -0.80 0.38 -7.66
CA LEU A 79 -0.87 0.41 -6.19
C LEU A 79 -2.06 1.25 -5.69
N ALA A 80 -2.36 2.37 -6.35
CA ALA A 80 -3.53 3.19 -6.02
C ALA A 80 -4.85 2.44 -6.26
N ALA A 81 -4.95 1.72 -7.39
CA ALA A 81 -6.11 0.89 -7.72
C ALA A 81 -6.30 -0.24 -6.71
N LEU A 82 -5.23 -0.92 -6.31
CA LEU A 82 -5.28 -1.94 -5.26
C LEU A 82 -5.79 -1.37 -3.93
N CYS A 83 -5.27 -0.22 -3.50
CA CYS A 83 -5.74 0.45 -2.28
C CYS A 83 -7.24 0.75 -2.35
N GLN A 84 -7.70 1.30 -3.47
CA GLN A 84 -9.11 1.61 -3.69
C GLN A 84 -9.97 0.33 -3.65
N ALA A 85 -9.55 -0.72 -4.34
CA ALA A 85 -10.27 -1.99 -4.39
C ALA A 85 -10.37 -2.65 -3.00
N LEU A 86 -9.29 -2.63 -2.22
CA LEU A 86 -9.28 -3.12 -0.83
C LEU A 86 -10.25 -2.35 0.05
N VAL A 87 -10.26 -1.01 -0.01
CA VAL A 87 -11.19 -0.19 0.79
C VAL A 87 -12.64 -0.49 0.41
N VAL A 88 -12.94 -0.55 -0.88
CA VAL A 88 -14.30 -0.88 -1.38
C VAL A 88 -14.72 -2.26 -0.93
N LYS A 89 -13.85 -3.26 -1.07
CA LYS A 89 -14.12 -4.65 -0.66
C LYS A 89 -14.39 -4.75 0.84
N LEU A 90 -13.55 -4.13 1.66
CA LEU A 90 -13.71 -4.17 3.12
C LEU A 90 -15.00 -3.45 3.55
N ALA A 91 -15.32 -2.29 2.95
CA ALA A 91 -16.58 -1.58 3.19
C ALA A 91 -17.80 -2.41 2.76
N TRP A 92 -17.71 -3.13 1.65
CA TRP A 92 -18.76 -4.03 1.16
C TRP A 92 -19.01 -5.19 2.14
N LEU A 93 -17.95 -5.82 2.67
CA LEU A 93 -18.03 -6.86 3.69
C LEU A 93 -18.66 -6.32 4.98
N TYR A 94 -18.17 -5.17 5.47
CA TYR A 94 -18.68 -4.54 6.68
C TYR A 94 -20.19 -4.27 6.62
N ARG A 95 -20.68 -3.71 5.50
CA ARG A 95 -22.12 -3.45 5.30
C ARG A 95 -22.99 -4.70 5.30
N ARG A 96 -22.40 -5.87 5.06
CA ARG A 96 -23.07 -7.19 5.07
C ARG A 96 -22.88 -7.94 6.39
N ASN A 97 -22.35 -7.29 7.43
CA ASN A 97 -21.99 -7.90 8.70
C ASN A 97 -21.01 -9.10 8.55
N MET A 98 -20.21 -9.10 7.49
CA MET A 98 -19.13 -10.05 7.30
C MET A 98 -17.85 -9.49 7.92
N ARG A 99 -17.22 -10.26 8.78
CA ARG A 99 -16.00 -9.81 9.49
C ARG A 99 -14.76 -10.37 8.83
N VAL A 100 -13.76 -9.53 8.69
CA VAL A 100 -12.39 -9.94 8.38
C VAL A 100 -11.67 -10.17 9.72
N PRO A 101 -10.86 -11.23 9.85
CA PRO A 101 -10.08 -11.45 11.06
C PRO A 101 -9.18 -10.25 11.36
N VAL A 102 -9.21 -9.80 12.61
CA VAL A 102 -8.30 -8.75 13.10
C VAL A 102 -7.04 -9.44 13.60
N ILE A 103 -5.93 -9.18 12.93
CA ILE A 103 -4.63 -9.73 13.30
C ILE A 103 -3.93 -8.76 14.25
N PRO A 104 -3.38 -9.22 15.38
CA PRO A 104 -2.61 -8.37 16.29
C PRO A 104 -1.43 -7.70 15.58
N ARG A 105 -1.19 -6.44 15.90
CA ARG A 105 -0.15 -5.59 15.30
C ARG A 105 1.21 -6.28 15.22
N HIS A 106 1.67 -6.88 16.30
CA HIS A 106 3.00 -7.53 16.38
C HIS A 106 3.14 -8.69 15.39
N LEU A 107 2.06 -9.42 15.06
CA LEU A 107 2.08 -10.48 14.05
C LEU A 107 2.12 -9.90 12.62
N ILE A 108 1.46 -8.77 12.38
CA ILE A 108 1.58 -8.04 11.11
C ILE A 108 3.00 -7.52 10.92
N GLU A 109 3.63 -7.04 12.00
CA GLU A 109 5.03 -6.57 11.98
C GLU A 109 6.03 -7.68 11.64
N GLU A 110 5.77 -8.94 12.01
CA GLU A 110 6.59 -10.08 11.57
C GLU A 110 6.58 -10.23 10.04
N ASN A 111 5.39 -10.28 9.44
CA ASN A 111 5.27 -10.36 7.99
C ASN A 111 5.86 -9.12 7.28
N LYS A 112 5.65 -7.94 7.85
CA LYS A 112 6.23 -6.71 7.34
C LYS A 112 7.75 -6.76 7.34
N TRP A 113 8.36 -7.32 8.39
CA TRP A 113 9.80 -7.49 8.44
C TRP A 113 10.31 -8.41 7.33
N GLN A 114 9.66 -9.57 7.12
CA GLN A 114 10.01 -10.48 6.02
C GLN A 114 9.92 -9.77 4.66
N ALA A 115 8.82 -9.04 4.42
CA ALA A 115 8.64 -8.24 3.20
C ALA A 115 9.74 -7.19 3.01
N MET A 116 10.17 -6.52 4.08
CA MET A 116 11.25 -5.53 4.03
C MET A 116 12.61 -6.16 3.69
N CYS A 117 12.87 -7.38 4.17
CA CYS A 117 14.11 -8.10 3.90
C CYS A 117 14.16 -8.65 2.48
N ASP A 118 13.14 -9.41 2.09
CA ASP A 118 13.19 -10.30 0.94
C ASP A 118 12.17 -9.95 -0.17
N GLY A 119 11.26 -8.98 0.08
CA GLY A 119 10.27 -8.54 -0.91
C GLY A 119 9.33 -9.66 -1.34
N LEU A 120 9.18 -9.88 -2.64
CA LEU A 120 8.35 -10.96 -3.20
C LEU A 120 8.94 -12.37 -2.98
N ASP A 121 10.21 -12.47 -2.64
CA ASP A 121 10.88 -13.75 -2.35
C ASP A 121 10.73 -14.16 -0.87
N ALA A 122 10.06 -13.34 -0.05
CA ALA A 122 9.79 -13.64 1.34
C ALA A 122 8.79 -14.78 1.52
N ASP A 123 8.92 -15.48 2.64
CA ASP A 123 7.86 -16.31 3.21
C ASP A 123 7.12 -15.56 4.29
N VAL A 124 5.79 -15.62 4.27
CA VAL A 124 4.92 -14.95 5.23
C VAL A 124 3.95 -15.94 5.89
N VAL A 125 3.29 -15.49 6.94
CA VAL A 125 2.32 -16.30 7.69
C VAL A 125 0.91 -15.70 7.55
N ASP A 126 -0.01 -16.50 7.04
CA ASP A 126 -1.44 -16.25 7.18
C ASP A 126 -1.85 -16.66 8.61
N PHE A 127 -1.83 -15.70 9.52
CA PHE A 127 -2.16 -15.92 10.92
C PHE A 127 -3.64 -16.27 11.15
N ALA A 128 -4.52 -15.90 10.22
CA ALA A 128 -5.93 -16.25 10.32
C ALA A 128 -6.17 -17.74 10.05
N ARG A 129 -5.38 -18.32 9.13
CA ARG A 129 -5.46 -19.74 8.75
C ARG A 129 -4.32 -20.58 9.32
N ASN A 130 -3.41 -19.98 10.10
CA ASN A 130 -2.25 -20.61 10.69
C ASN A 130 -1.41 -21.42 9.67
N ARG A 131 -1.10 -20.78 8.52
CA ARG A 131 -0.30 -21.38 7.45
C ARG A 131 0.81 -20.46 6.98
N ARG A 132 1.92 -21.04 6.55
CA ARG A 132 3.00 -20.35 5.87
C ARG A 132 2.80 -20.42 4.36
N LEU A 133 3.12 -19.34 3.65
CA LEU A 133 3.03 -19.27 2.18
C LEU A 133 4.06 -18.27 1.66
N SER A 134 4.36 -18.35 0.36
CA SER A 134 5.20 -17.34 -0.28
C SER A 134 4.52 -15.98 -0.33
N MET A 135 5.30 -14.91 -0.35
CA MET A 135 4.76 -13.56 -0.54
C MET A 135 4.02 -13.45 -1.88
N ARG A 136 4.49 -14.14 -2.93
CA ARG A 136 3.84 -14.18 -4.24
C ARG A 136 2.44 -14.80 -4.16
N ASP A 137 2.31 -15.95 -3.49
CA ASP A 137 1.00 -16.60 -3.27
C ASP A 137 0.09 -15.71 -2.42
N SER A 138 0.63 -15.10 -1.34
CA SER A 138 -0.13 -14.18 -0.48
C SER A 138 -0.64 -12.97 -1.25
N THR A 139 0.19 -12.42 -2.15
CA THR A 139 -0.21 -11.30 -3.00
C THR A 139 -1.25 -11.74 -4.03
N THR A 140 -1.08 -12.90 -4.65
CA THR A 140 -2.08 -13.47 -5.57
C THR A 140 -3.44 -13.61 -4.88
N GLU A 141 -3.48 -14.20 -3.68
CA GLU A 141 -4.72 -14.32 -2.91
C GLU A 141 -5.35 -12.96 -2.56
N MET A 142 -4.52 -11.94 -2.31
CA MET A 142 -5.02 -10.57 -2.08
C MET A 142 -5.60 -9.95 -3.34
N LEU A 143 -4.98 -10.14 -4.51
CA LEU A 143 -5.51 -9.67 -5.79
C LEU A 143 -6.81 -10.38 -6.16
N ASP A 144 -6.90 -11.70 -5.92
CA ASP A 144 -8.13 -12.49 -6.12
C ASP A 144 -9.25 -12.06 -5.16
N PHE A 145 -8.89 -11.67 -3.93
CA PHE A 145 -9.86 -11.19 -2.94
C PHE A 145 -10.58 -9.92 -3.38
N VAL A 146 -9.97 -9.06 -4.17
CA VAL A 146 -10.56 -7.80 -4.66
C VAL A 146 -11.15 -7.90 -6.06
N ASP A 147 -10.97 -9.01 -6.74
CA ASP A 147 -11.31 -9.20 -8.16
C ASP A 147 -12.77 -8.85 -8.50
N ASP A 148 -13.70 -9.24 -7.64
CA ASP A 148 -15.13 -8.93 -7.79
C ASP A 148 -15.50 -7.44 -7.62
N MET A 149 -14.54 -6.57 -7.29
CA MET A 149 -14.73 -5.12 -7.21
C MET A 149 -14.25 -4.40 -8.48
N LEU A 150 -13.49 -5.06 -9.33
CA LEU A 150 -12.75 -4.42 -10.43
C LEU A 150 -13.66 -3.93 -11.56
N ASP A 151 -14.75 -4.63 -11.85
CA ASP A 151 -15.74 -4.21 -12.86
C ASP A 151 -16.33 -2.85 -12.52
N ASP A 152 -16.73 -2.68 -11.26
CA ASP A 152 -17.34 -1.43 -10.79
C ASP A 152 -16.34 -0.28 -10.72
N LEU A 153 -15.05 -0.58 -10.49
CA LEU A 153 -13.97 0.40 -10.37
C LEU A 153 -13.31 0.72 -11.72
N GLY A 154 -13.44 -0.17 -12.72
CA GLY A 154 -12.78 -0.05 -14.01
C GLY A 154 -11.26 -0.18 -13.92
N SER A 155 -10.75 -1.00 -12.99
CA SER A 155 -9.32 -1.08 -12.65
C SER A 155 -8.67 -2.44 -12.94
N HIS A 156 -9.22 -3.19 -13.90
CA HIS A 156 -8.65 -4.48 -14.31
C HIS A 156 -7.21 -4.34 -14.81
N GLN A 157 -6.94 -3.34 -15.65
CA GLN A 157 -5.63 -3.14 -16.26
C GLN A 157 -4.54 -2.93 -15.19
N GLU A 158 -4.83 -2.14 -14.16
CA GLU A 158 -3.93 -1.84 -13.07
C GLU A 158 -3.66 -3.09 -12.21
N ILE A 159 -4.68 -3.90 -11.96
CA ILE A 159 -4.51 -5.14 -11.19
C ILE A 159 -3.79 -6.21 -12.02
N ASP A 160 -4.05 -6.31 -13.32
CA ASP A 160 -3.31 -7.20 -14.22
C ASP A 160 -1.82 -6.80 -14.31
N HIS A 161 -1.52 -5.49 -14.26
CA HIS A 161 -0.14 -5.03 -14.12
C HIS A 161 0.51 -5.58 -12.85
N LEU A 162 -0.15 -5.51 -11.67
CA LEU A 162 0.38 -6.11 -10.44
C LEU A 162 0.59 -7.62 -10.57
N ARG A 163 -0.35 -8.34 -11.20
CA ARG A 163 -0.20 -9.78 -11.45
C ARG A 163 1.05 -10.07 -12.29
N SER A 164 1.30 -9.27 -13.34
CA SER A 164 2.48 -9.44 -14.20
C SER A 164 3.80 -9.26 -13.45
N LEU A 165 3.84 -8.38 -12.43
CA LEU A 165 5.04 -8.19 -11.61
C LEU A 165 5.36 -9.40 -10.73
N LEU A 166 4.36 -10.24 -10.41
CA LEU A 166 4.59 -11.44 -9.61
C LEU A 166 5.35 -12.52 -10.39
N ASP A 167 5.21 -12.57 -11.71
CA ASP A 167 5.88 -13.54 -12.56
C ASP A 167 7.28 -13.07 -13.00
N ASP A 168 7.57 -11.77 -12.90
CA ASP A 168 8.86 -11.19 -13.27
C ASP A 168 9.86 -11.28 -12.09
N PRO A 169 11.05 -11.87 -12.27
CA PRO A 169 12.10 -11.88 -11.26
C PRO A 169 12.63 -10.48 -10.90
N HIS A 170 12.39 -9.49 -11.76
CA HIS A 170 12.74 -8.09 -11.55
C HIS A 170 11.48 -7.20 -11.43
N GLY A 171 10.36 -7.79 -11.03
CA GLY A 171 9.06 -7.12 -11.01
C GLY A 171 8.99 -5.92 -10.07
N THR A 172 9.63 -5.95 -8.92
CA THR A 172 9.60 -4.81 -8.01
C THR A 172 10.65 -3.75 -8.35
N GLY A 173 10.38 -2.50 -7.96
CA GLY A 173 11.36 -1.42 -8.08
C GLY A 173 12.67 -1.71 -7.33
N ALA A 174 12.60 -2.45 -6.22
CA ALA A 174 13.79 -2.88 -5.46
C ALA A 174 14.63 -3.89 -6.27
N ASP A 175 13.98 -4.87 -6.91
CA ASP A 175 14.66 -5.89 -7.73
C ASP A 175 15.35 -5.25 -8.93
N ARG A 176 14.67 -4.33 -9.62
CA ARG A 176 15.25 -3.57 -10.74
C ARG A 176 16.48 -2.77 -10.31
N GLN A 177 16.42 -2.08 -9.17
CA GLN A 177 17.55 -1.32 -8.63
C GLN A 177 18.74 -2.22 -8.27
N VAL A 178 18.48 -3.36 -7.63
CA VAL A 178 19.52 -4.34 -7.29
C VAL A 178 20.18 -4.89 -8.54
N ALA A 179 19.40 -5.28 -9.55
CA ALA A 179 19.91 -5.83 -10.82
C ALA A 179 20.83 -4.82 -11.54
N ILE A 180 20.42 -3.56 -11.66
CA ILE A 180 21.24 -2.49 -12.26
C ILE A 180 22.51 -2.26 -11.46
N TYR A 181 22.41 -2.22 -10.12
CA TYR A 181 23.61 -2.05 -9.29
C TYR A 181 24.59 -3.21 -9.43
N GLN A 182 24.11 -4.44 -9.48
CA GLN A 182 24.96 -5.63 -9.68
C GLN A 182 25.66 -5.62 -11.03
N GLN A 183 24.97 -5.15 -12.08
CA GLN A 183 25.52 -5.06 -13.42
C GLN A 183 26.56 -3.92 -13.57
N ALA A 184 26.25 -2.74 -13.03
CA ALA A 184 27.05 -1.54 -13.25
C ALA A 184 28.10 -1.26 -12.15
N GLY A 185 27.92 -1.83 -10.94
CA GLY A 185 28.81 -1.67 -9.80
C GLY A 185 28.75 -0.30 -9.13
N ASN A 186 27.80 0.57 -9.48
CA ASN A 186 27.72 1.93 -8.93
C ASN A 186 26.27 2.42 -8.80
N VAL A 187 26.03 3.39 -7.90
CA VAL A 187 24.73 3.97 -7.61
C VAL A 187 24.28 4.96 -8.69
N GLU A 188 25.21 5.54 -9.44
CA GLU A 188 24.90 6.50 -10.51
C GLU A 188 24.06 5.86 -11.60
N ALA A 189 24.38 4.62 -12.00
CA ALA A 189 23.58 3.85 -12.95
C ALA A 189 22.14 3.59 -12.45
N VAL A 190 21.98 3.30 -11.16
CA VAL A 190 20.66 3.15 -10.53
C VAL A 190 19.88 4.45 -10.58
N THR A 191 20.52 5.57 -10.23
CA THR A 191 19.89 6.90 -10.27
C THR A 191 19.46 7.26 -11.69
N LYS A 192 20.28 7.00 -12.68
CA LYS A 192 19.97 7.23 -14.10
C LYS A 192 18.75 6.42 -14.53
N MET A 193 18.72 5.13 -14.23
CA MET A 193 17.59 4.24 -14.54
C MET A 193 16.29 4.76 -13.88
N LEU A 194 16.32 5.16 -12.60
CA LEU A 194 15.16 5.71 -11.91
C LEU A 194 14.66 7.01 -12.57
N MET A 195 15.57 7.90 -12.99
CA MET A 195 15.19 9.12 -13.71
C MET A 195 14.51 8.80 -15.05
N GLU A 196 15.04 7.83 -15.80
CA GLU A 196 14.48 7.39 -17.08
C GLU A 196 13.08 6.79 -16.87
N GLN A 197 12.91 5.86 -15.91
CA GLN A 197 11.63 5.24 -15.59
C GLN A 197 10.57 6.24 -15.11
N THR A 198 10.97 7.25 -14.33
CA THR A 198 10.03 8.25 -13.80
C THR A 198 9.39 9.11 -14.90
N VAL A 199 10.09 9.32 -16.00
CA VAL A 199 9.58 10.14 -17.13
C VAL A 199 9.04 9.30 -18.28
N GLU A 200 9.20 7.98 -18.22
CA GLU A 200 8.67 7.05 -19.22
C GLU A 200 7.13 7.10 -19.23
N GLY A 201 6.56 7.24 -20.40
CA GLY A 201 5.11 7.38 -20.58
C GLY A 201 4.55 8.78 -20.27
N VAL A 202 5.31 9.66 -19.60
CA VAL A 202 4.86 11.01 -19.23
C VAL A 202 5.25 12.04 -20.28
N LEU A 203 6.42 11.93 -20.88
CA LEU A 203 6.97 12.90 -21.84
C LEU A 203 6.51 12.71 -23.29
N GLY A 204 5.56 11.82 -23.57
CA GLY A 204 5.11 11.47 -24.93
C GLY A 204 3.66 11.79 -25.28
N VAL A 205 2.84 12.32 -24.38
CA VAL A 205 1.41 12.55 -24.64
C VAL A 205 1.05 14.02 -24.56
N PRO A 206 0.85 14.72 -25.69
CA PRO A 206 0.12 15.98 -25.68
C PRO A 206 -1.35 15.69 -25.34
N GLY A 207 -1.75 15.93 -24.10
CA GLY A 207 -3.12 16.30 -23.76
C GLY A 207 -4.26 15.34 -24.13
N GLN A 208 -4.15 14.03 -23.95
CA GLN A 208 -5.28 13.11 -24.05
C GLN A 208 -5.36 12.19 -22.82
N GLY A 209 -5.61 12.78 -21.69
CA GLY A 209 -5.99 12.08 -20.48
C GLY A 209 -7.25 12.69 -19.91
N GLN A 210 -8.41 12.50 -20.55
CA GLN A 210 -9.65 12.57 -19.79
C GLN A 210 -9.66 11.33 -18.90
N ALA A 211 -9.53 11.55 -17.58
CA ALA A 211 -9.85 10.52 -16.61
C ALA A 211 -11.24 9.97 -16.96
N PRO A 212 -11.41 8.62 -17.01
CA PRO A 212 -12.73 8.06 -17.26
C PRO A 212 -13.70 8.64 -16.22
N PRO A 213 -14.92 9.00 -16.60
CA PRO A 213 -15.88 9.55 -15.65
C PRO A 213 -16.10 8.49 -14.57
N ILE A 214 -15.78 8.84 -13.31
CA ILE A 214 -16.11 8.03 -12.15
C ILE A 214 -17.61 7.75 -12.25
N SER A 215 -17.99 6.50 -12.49
CA SER A 215 -19.40 6.14 -12.66
C SER A 215 -20.10 6.52 -11.37
N GLY A 216 -21.06 7.46 -11.44
CA GLY A 216 -21.72 8.07 -10.28
C GLY A 216 -22.60 7.14 -9.45
N ARG A 217 -22.51 5.81 -9.65
CA ARG A 217 -23.23 4.80 -8.85
C ARG A 217 -22.69 4.66 -7.42
N PHE A 218 -21.39 4.84 -7.20
CA PHE A 218 -20.81 4.72 -5.86
C PHE A 218 -21.05 5.95 -4.97
N LEU A 219 -21.09 7.16 -5.53
CA LEU A 219 -21.34 8.38 -4.75
C LEU A 219 -22.77 8.49 -4.22
N LYS A 220 -23.75 7.78 -4.81
CA LYS A 220 -25.13 7.74 -4.32
C LYS A 220 -25.39 6.74 -3.19
N ALA A 221 -24.43 5.93 -2.82
CA ALA A 221 -24.56 4.88 -1.80
C ALA A 221 -23.95 5.23 -0.44
N LEU A 222 -23.43 6.44 -0.25
CA LEU A 222 -22.99 6.94 1.04
C LEU A 222 -24.12 7.76 1.68
N PRO A 223 -24.90 7.23 2.62
CA PRO A 223 -25.77 8.06 3.43
C PRO A 223 -24.89 8.85 4.40
N TYR A 224 -24.63 10.12 4.07
CA TYR A 224 -24.31 11.10 5.08
C TYR A 224 -25.63 11.50 5.75
N SER A 225 -25.94 10.92 6.88
CA SER A 225 -26.84 11.45 7.89
C SER A 225 -26.46 10.83 9.23
#